data_7ac4abbc55ebf0fa2832cfc1876d5ee1
#
_entry.id   7ac4abbc55ebf0fa2832cfc1876d5ee1
#
_cell.length_a   1.000
_cell.length_b   1.000
_cell.length_c   1.000
_cell.angle_alpha   90.00
_cell.angle_beta   90.00
_cell.angle_gamma   90.00
#
_symmetry.space_group_name_H-M   'P 1'
#
loop_
_entity.id
_entity.type
_entity.pdbx_description
1 polymer ?
#
loop_
_entity_poly.entity_id
_entity_poly.type
_entity_poly.pdbx_seq_one_letter_code
_entity_poly.pdbx_strand_id
1 'polypeptide(L)'
;MTASRQTRKISGMKDEALLEFLEEAAERLSIKLGYEDLRKGEVATPGGIFMLRGERRILIHKGLSVEDKVDCLSDILSGLDLEGIHLPPEVRERLDKRKATA
;
A
#
# COMPACT_ATOMS: atom_id res chain seq x y z
N MET A 1 -2.87 -0.13 29.66
CA MET A 1 -3.37 -0.81 28.83
C MET A 1 -3.25 -0.28 27.45
N THR A 2 -4.22 -0.15 26.84
CA THR A 2 -4.15 0.28 25.48
C THR A 2 -3.41 1.55 25.28
N ALA A 3 -3.34 2.36 26.28
CA ALA A 3 -2.69 3.63 26.14
C ALA A 3 -1.24 3.50 25.69
N SER A 4 -0.56 2.46 26.14
CA SER A 4 0.84 2.34 25.78
C SER A 4 1.00 2.11 24.29
N ARG A 5 0.09 1.37 23.68
CA ARG A 5 0.18 1.17 22.27
C ARG A 5 -0.02 2.44 21.51
N GLN A 6 -0.97 3.23 21.95
CA GLN A 6 -1.22 4.48 21.28
C GLN A 6 -0.07 5.41 21.42
N THR A 7 0.56 5.39 22.57
CA THR A 7 1.72 6.22 22.78
C THR A 7 2.82 5.85 21.83
N ARG A 8 3.01 4.56 21.61
CA ARG A 8 4.04 4.12 20.74
C ARG A 8 3.83 4.59 19.33
N LYS A 9 2.61 4.77 18.95
CA LYS A 9 2.32 5.24 17.61
C LYS A 9 2.20 6.73 17.62
N ILE A 10 3.31 7.37 17.73
CA ILE A 10 3.32 8.80 17.79
C ILE A 10 2.67 9.40 16.57
N SER A 11 2.90 8.81 15.44
CA SER A 11 2.26 9.27 14.23
C SER A 11 0.77 9.08 14.31
N GLY A 12 0.32 8.11 15.11
CA GLY A 12 -1.09 7.97 15.38
C GLY A 12 -1.87 7.14 14.40
N MET A 13 -1.27 6.69 13.33
CA MET A 13 -2.03 5.98 12.32
C MET A 13 -1.76 4.49 12.41
N LYS A 14 -2.83 3.72 12.56
CA LYS A 14 -2.72 2.27 12.63
C LYS A 14 -2.60 1.68 11.24
N ASP A 15 -2.10 0.45 11.19
CA ASP A 15 -1.90 -0.20 9.90
C ASP A 15 -3.18 -0.33 9.11
N GLU A 16 -4.30 -0.60 9.78
CA GLU A 16 -5.56 -0.69 9.05
C GLU A 16 -5.92 0.63 8.39
N ALA A 17 -5.71 1.74 9.11
CA ALA A 17 -6.00 3.04 8.52
C ALA A 17 -5.02 3.37 7.41
N LEU A 18 -3.76 3.03 7.60
CA LEU A 18 -2.77 3.23 6.55
C LEU A 18 -3.16 2.48 5.30
N LEU A 19 -3.58 1.23 5.46
CA LEU A 19 -3.96 0.43 4.31
C LEU A 19 -5.12 1.07 3.57
N GLU A 20 -6.11 1.58 4.29
CA GLU A 20 -7.25 2.22 3.65
C GLU A 20 -6.83 3.45 2.85
N PHE A 21 -5.92 4.26 3.42
CA PHE A 21 -5.45 5.43 2.69
C PHE A 21 -4.65 5.04 1.46
N LEU A 22 -3.87 3.97 1.55
CA LEU A 22 -3.12 3.51 0.41
C LEU A 22 -4.03 2.96 -0.67
N GLU A 23 -5.06 2.24 -0.28
CA GLU A 23 -6.04 1.73 -1.23
C GLU A 23 -6.75 2.89 -1.92
N GLU A 24 -7.10 3.90 -1.15
CA GLU A 24 -7.75 5.06 -1.74
C GLU A 24 -6.82 5.79 -2.69
N ALA A 25 -5.54 5.86 -2.36
CA ALA A 25 -4.58 6.50 -3.24
C ALA A 25 -4.52 5.78 -4.58
N ALA A 26 -4.52 4.45 -4.56
CA ALA A 26 -4.54 3.70 -5.81
C ALA A 26 -5.78 4.02 -6.62
N GLU A 27 -6.91 4.11 -5.95
CA GLU A 27 -8.16 4.42 -6.63
C GLU A 27 -8.12 5.80 -7.27
N ARG A 28 -7.55 6.77 -6.56
CA ARG A 28 -7.45 8.13 -7.11
C ARG A 28 -6.51 8.19 -8.29
N LEU A 29 -5.59 7.25 -8.40
CA LEU A 29 -4.71 7.16 -9.55
C LEU A 29 -5.33 6.36 -10.68
N SER A 30 -6.59 5.97 -10.53
CA SER A 30 -7.32 5.16 -11.52
C SER A 30 -6.70 3.78 -11.69
N ILE A 31 -6.20 3.22 -10.59
CA ILE A 31 -5.63 1.89 -10.59
C ILE A 31 -6.60 0.97 -9.88
N LYS A 32 -6.94 -0.13 -10.52
CA LYS A 32 -7.82 -1.11 -9.90
C LYS A 32 -7.00 -2.01 -8.98
N LEU A 33 -7.43 -2.09 -7.73
CA LEU A 33 -6.72 -2.87 -6.73
C LEU A 33 -7.54 -4.09 -6.36
N GLY A 34 -6.89 -5.24 -6.31
CA GLY A 34 -7.55 -6.46 -5.92
C GLY A 34 -6.68 -7.30 -5.01
N TYR A 35 -7.33 -8.20 -4.28
CA TYR A 35 -6.66 -9.13 -3.41
C TYR A 35 -6.98 -10.53 -3.87
N GLU A 36 -5.97 -11.32 -4.15
CA GLU A 36 -6.15 -12.66 -4.63
C GLU A 36 -5.08 -13.57 -4.08
N ASP A 37 -5.29 -14.87 -4.24
CA ASP A 37 -4.31 -15.84 -3.81
C ASP A 37 -3.20 -15.89 -4.85
N LEU A 38 -2.08 -15.27 -4.54
CA LEU A 38 -0.95 -15.19 -5.47
C LEU A 38 0.09 -16.25 -5.20
N ARG A 39 -0.22 -17.19 -4.34
CA ARG A 39 0.71 -18.26 -4.02
C ARG A 39 0.43 -19.53 -4.77
N LYS A 40 -0.29 -19.46 -5.85
CA LYS A 40 -0.59 -20.63 -6.64
C LYS A 40 0.57 -20.95 -7.55
N GLY A 41 0.80 -22.22 -7.75
CA GLY A 41 1.82 -22.66 -8.68
C GLY A 41 3.20 -22.49 -8.12
N GLU A 42 4.14 -22.28 -9.01
CA GLU A 42 5.55 -22.25 -8.65
C GLU A 42 6.01 -20.88 -8.22
N VAL A 43 5.27 -19.85 -8.53
CA VAL A 43 5.69 -18.49 -8.24
C VAL A 43 4.84 -17.94 -7.12
N ALA A 44 5.51 -17.44 -6.09
CA ALA A 44 4.82 -16.79 -4.99
C ALA A 44 5.30 -15.35 -4.93
N THR A 45 4.36 -14.41 -4.89
CA THR A 45 4.69 -12.99 -4.83
C THR A 45 3.74 -12.31 -3.87
N PRO A 46 4.20 -11.30 -3.12
CA PRO A 46 3.27 -10.55 -2.28
C PRO A 46 2.34 -9.66 -3.09
N GLY A 47 2.74 -9.26 -4.29
CA GLY A 47 1.88 -8.43 -5.12
C GLY A 47 2.67 -7.72 -6.19
N GLY A 48 1.96 -7.00 -7.02
CA GLY A 48 2.62 -6.25 -8.08
C GLY A 48 1.63 -5.39 -8.84
N ILE A 49 2.17 -4.54 -9.70
CA ILE A 49 1.38 -3.68 -10.56
C ILE A 49 1.61 -4.10 -12.01
N PHE A 50 0.56 -4.06 -12.80
CA PHE A 50 0.66 -4.47 -14.20
C PHE A 50 -0.42 -3.77 -15.00
N MET A 51 -0.30 -3.87 -16.33
CA MET A 51 -1.29 -3.31 -17.24
C MET A 51 -2.15 -4.42 -17.80
N LEU A 52 -3.45 -4.17 -17.86
CA LEU A 52 -4.37 -5.10 -18.47
C LEU A 52 -5.35 -4.30 -19.30
N ARG A 53 -5.28 -4.48 -20.60
CA ARG A 53 -6.19 -3.81 -21.54
C ARG A 53 -6.17 -2.30 -21.37
N GLY A 54 -4.97 -1.75 -21.18
CA GLY A 54 -4.83 -0.33 -21.06
C GLY A 54 -5.10 0.23 -19.69
N GLU A 55 -5.46 -0.61 -18.72
CA GLU A 55 -5.72 -0.19 -17.35
C GLU A 55 -4.63 -0.68 -16.44
N ARG A 56 -4.20 0.18 -15.52
CA ARG A 56 -3.26 -0.25 -14.50
C ARG A 56 -4.01 -0.98 -13.40
N ARG A 57 -3.41 -2.06 -12.96
CA ARG A 57 -4.00 -2.88 -11.89
C ARG A 57 -2.94 -3.27 -10.90
N ILE A 58 -3.35 -3.38 -9.65
CA ILE A 58 -2.50 -3.86 -8.58
C ILE A 58 -3.16 -5.08 -7.97
N LEU A 59 -2.40 -6.15 -7.82
CA LEU A 59 -2.85 -7.33 -7.10
C LEU A 59 -1.99 -7.53 -5.89
N ILE A 60 -2.62 -7.83 -4.76
CA ILE A 60 -1.94 -8.09 -3.50
C ILE A 60 -2.37 -9.47 -3.03
N HIS A 61 -1.43 -10.24 -2.51
CA HIS A 61 -1.77 -11.56 -1.99
C HIS A 61 -2.68 -11.42 -0.77
N LYS A 62 -3.84 -12.02 -0.84
CA LYS A 62 -4.85 -11.85 0.19
C LYS A 62 -4.46 -12.47 1.52
N GLY A 63 -3.51 -13.38 1.53
CA GLY A 63 -3.08 -14.03 2.75
C GLY A 63 -2.07 -13.26 3.57
N LEU A 64 -1.63 -12.10 3.10
CA LEU A 64 -0.69 -11.29 3.86
C LEU A 64 -1.36 -10.69 5.09
N SER A 65 -0.56 -10.45 6.13
CA SER A 65 -1.05 -9.69 7.26
C SER A 65 -1.31 -8.26 6.82
N VAL A 66 -2.03 -7.51 7.64
CA VAL A 66 -2.29 -6.11 7.31
C VAL A 66 -0.97 -5.36 7.18
N GLU A 67 -0.04 -5.64 8.08
CA GLU A 67 1.26 -4.97 8.03
C GLU A 67 1.98 -5.25 6.71
N ASP A 68 1.95 -6.49 6.27
CA ASP A 68 2.61 -6.85 5.02
C ASP A 68 1.89 -6.27 3.82
N LYS A 69 0.58 -6.17 3.89
CA LYS A 69 -0.16 -5.53 2.81
C LYS A 69 0.21 -4.05 2.71
N VAL A 70 0.35 -3.39 3.86
CA VAL A 70 0.77 -1.99 3.88
C VAL A 70 2.15 -1.85 3.25
N ASP A 71 3.08 -2.73 3.62
CA ASP A 71 4.42 -2.66 3.06
C ASP A 71 4.42 -2.88 1.55
N CYS A 72 3.70 -3.88 1.10
CA CYS A 72 3.66 -4.19 -0.32
C CYS A 72 3.07 -3.04 -1.12
N LEU A 73 1.94 -2.53 -0.66
CA LEU A 73 1.27 -1.45 -1.37
C LEU A 73 2.09 -0.16 -1.31
N SER A 74 2.76 0.08 -0.19
CA SER A 74 3.64 1.24 -0.10
C SER A 74 4.77 1.16 -1.11
N ASP A 75 5.37 -0.02 -1.26
CA ASP A 75 6.43 -0.20 -2.25
C ASP A 75 5.92 0.11 -3.66
N ILE A 76 4.76 -0.43 -3.99
CA ILE A 76 4.23 -0.23 -5.33
C ILE A 76 3.91 1.24 -5.57
N LEU A 77 3.22 1.87 -4.63
CA LEU A 77 2.80 3.24 -4.83
C LEU A 77 3.96 4.22 -4.82
N SER A 78 5.02 3.92 -4.07
CA SER A 78 6.16 4.82 -4.01
C SER A 78 6.88 4.92 -5.35
N GLY A 79 6.66 3.97 -6.24
CA GLY A 79 7.25 4.02 -7.56
C GLY A 79 6.42 4.79 -8.57
N LEU A 80 5.30 5.36 -8.16
CA LEU A 80 4.40 6.05 -9.06
C LEU A 80 4.42 7.55 -8.80
N ASP A 81 3.87 8.30 -9.77
CA ASP A 81 3.77 9.74 -9.63
C ASP A 81 2.54 10.07 -8.79
N LEU A 82 2.78 10.61 -7.60
CA LEU A 82 1.70 10.90 -6.65
C LEU A 82 1.39 12.39 -6.57
N GLU A 83 1.89 13.16 -7.52
CA GLU A 83 1.77 14.61 -7.43
C GLU A 83 0.33 15.09 -7.51
N GLY A 84 -0.50 14.41 -8.22
CA GLY A 84 -1.84 14.90 -8.46
C GLY A 84 -2.87 14.53 -7.42
N ILE A 85 -2.49 13.81 -6.38
CA ILE A 85 -3.46 13.36 -5.40
C ILE A 85 -3.10 13.87 -4.02
N HIS A 86 -4.13 14.04 -3.20
CA HIS A 86 -3.95 14.48 -1.83
C HIS A 86 -3.74 13.28 -0.93
N LEU A 87 -2.71 13.33 -0.12
CA LEU A 87 -2.44 12.26 0.85
C LEU A 87 -2.23 12.90 2.21
N PRO A 88 -2.69 12.25 3.28
CA PRO A 88 -2.35 12.74 4.61
C PRO A 88 -0.83 12.80 4.77
N PRO A 89 -0.34 13.76 5.55
CA PRO A 89 1.12 13.93 5.66
C PRO A 89 1.84 12.67 6.07
N GLU A 90 1.27 11.89 6.95
CA GLU A 90 1.92 10.67 7.42
C GLU A 90 2.06 9.66 6.29
N VAL A 91 1.04 9.54 5.46
CA VAL A 91 1.09 8.61 4.33
C VAL A 91 2.09 9.09 3.31
N ARG A 92 2.08 10.39 2.99
CA ARG A 92 3.03 10.92 2.02
C ARG A 92 4.46 10.75 2.50
N GLU A 93 4.70 10.99 3.77
CA GLU A 93 6.03 10.83 4.31
C GLU A 93 6.51 9.39 4.18
N ARG A 94 5.63 8.45 4.46
CA ARG A 94 5.98 7.04 4.35
C ARG A 94 6.37 6.68 2.92
N LEU A 95 5.62 7.17 1.95
CA LEU A 95 5.92 6.88 0.55
C LEU A 95 7.18 7.60 0.08
N ASP A 96 7.39 8.82 0.54
CA ASP A 96 8.58 9.55 0.18
C ASP A 96 9.84 8.87 0.69
N LYS A 97 9.78 8.32 1.89
CA LYS A 97 10.93 7.62 2.43
C LYS A 97 11.28 6.41 1.61
N ARG A 98 10.27 5.68 1.15
CA ARG A 98 10.55 4.51 0.34
C ARG A 98 11.10 4.89 -1.01
N LYS A 99 10.62 5.98 -1.57
CA LYS A 99 11.14 6.47 -2.84
C LYS A 99 12.59 6.87 -2.70
N ALA A 100 12.95 7.48 -1.58
CA ALA A 100 14.31 7.94 -1.36
C ALA A 100 15.28 6.77 -1.21
N THR A 101 14.83 5.65 -0.69
CA THR A 101 15.71 4.50 -0.50
C THR A 101 15.77 3.60 -1.72
N ALA A 102 14.89 3.78 -2.64
CA ALA A 102 14.89 2.96 -3.85
C ALA A 102 15.94 3.43 -4.88
#